data_1dad7a1b215fe6c9ef06c2c6a1b3d20f
#
_entry.id   1dad7a1b215fe6c9ef06c2c6a1b3d20f
#
_cell.length_a   1.000
_cell.length_b   1.000
_cell.length_c   1.000
_cell.angle_alpha   90.00
_cell.angle_beta   90.00
_cell.angle_gamma   90.00
#
_symmetry.space_group_name_H-M   'P 1'
#
loop_
_entity.id
_entity.type
_entity.pdbx_description
1 polymer ?
#
loop_
_entity_poly.entity_id
_entity_poly.type
_entity_poly.pdbx_seq_one_letter_code
_entity_poly.pdbx_strand_id
1 'polypeptide(L)'
;MLNLHIDLTNIEAIYLYTEYMEFLLKKYNYSNNYSIFNSKLYYKITLEKFINNLGKIFKLSDSNYIYAICLLDKVIKSNIIKIHTYNVHLLSLVLLLLSSKMLEDTPYYNKDWGKYGGMSIYEINYSESYILKALDYNLHISLEDYETKLDFLRQKRYIK
;
A
#
# COMPACT_ATOMS: atom_id res chain seq x y z
N MET A 1 -13.68 -17.02 0.27
CA MET A 1 -12.29 -17.21 -0.17
C MET A 1 -12.20 -16.83 -1.64
N LEU A 2 -11.66 -15.68 -1.96
CA LEU A 2 -11.41 -15.29 -3.34
C LEU A 2 -10.17 -16.08 -3.81
N ASN A 3 -10.38 -17.12 -4.61
CA ASN A 3 -9.29 -17.79 -5.33
C ASN A 3 -8.84 -16.86 -6.47
N LEU A 4 -8.02 -15.88 -6.11
CA LEU A 4 -7.35 -15.01 -7.07
C LEU A 4 -6.12 -15.73 -7.64
N HIS A 5 -6.36 -16.77 -8.45
CA HIS A 5 -5.30 -17.36 -9.27
C HIS A 5 -5.00 -16.42 -10.43
N ILE A 6 -4.12 -15.47 -10.18
CA ILE A 6 -3.56 -14.65 -11.22
C ILE A 6 -2.07 -14.98 -11.25
N ASP A 7 -1.60 -15.49 -12.39
CA ASP A 7 -0.22 -15.85 -12.65
C ASP A 7 0.67 -14.60 -12.76
N LEU A 8 0.83 -13.91 -11.62
CA LEU A 8 1.85 -12.89 -11.43
C LEU A 8 3.03 -13.52 -10.70
N THR A 9 4.23 -13.12 -11.05
CA THR A 9 5.37 -13.36 -10.16
C THR A 9 5.41 -12.28 -9.08
N ASN A 10 5.82 -12.61 -7.87
CA ASN A 10 5.97 -11.63 -6.76
C ASN A 10 6.77 -10.38 -7.18
N ILE A 11 7.77 -10.57 -8.03
CA ILE A 11 8.60 -9.50 -8.59
C ILE A 11 7.76 -8.55 -9.44
N GLU A 12 6.84 -9.09 -10.24
CA GLU A 12 5.96 -8.28 -11.09
C GLU A 12 4.98 -7.45 -10.26
N ALA A 13 4.36 -8.03 -9.24
CA ALA A 13 3.42 -7.33 -8.39
C ALA A 13 4.08 -6.19 -7.60
N ILE A 14 5.28 -6.41 -7.07
CA ILE A 14 6.08 -5.38 -6.39
C ILE A 14 6.42 -4.24 -7.36
N TYR A 15 6.83 -4.58 -8.57
CA TYR A 15 7.14 -3.61 -9.61
C TYR A 15 5.93 -2.76 -9.99
N LEU A 16 4.77 -3.38 -10.22
CA LEU A 16 3.53 -2.67 -10.52
C LEU A 16 3.12 -1.72 -9.39
N TYR A 17 3.25 -2.16 -8.15
CA TYR A 17 2.97 -1.33 -6.97
C TYR A 17 3.89 -0.10 -6.93
N THR A 18 5.18 -0.32 -7.07
CA THR A 18 6.19 0.73 -6.98
C THR A 18 6.04 1.76 -8.10
N GLU A 19 5.89 1.29 -9.35
CA GLU A 19 5.68 2.18 -10.50
C GLU A 19 4.39 3.01 -10.37
N TYR A 20 3.32 2.38 -9.90
CA TYR A 20 2.06 3.10 -9.70
C TYR A 20 2.21 4.20 -8.64
N MET A 21 2.86 3.89 -7.53
CA MET A 21 3.13 4.88 -6.49
C MET A 21 4.00 6.03 -7.00
N GLU A 22 5.05 5.75 -7.76
CA GLU A 22 5.92 6.77 -8.36
C GLU A 22 5.15 7.64 -9.37
N PHE A 23 4.28 7.04 -10.17
CA PHE A 23 3.39 7.77 -11.08
C PHE A 23 2.49 8.74 -10.30
N LEU A 24 1.90 8.29 -9.20
CA LEU A 24 1.05 9.13 -8.36
C LEU A 24 1.82 10.27 -7.69
N LEU A 25 3.04 10.00 -7.23
CA LEU A 25 3.92 11.04 -6.68
C LEU A 25 4.23 12.14 -7.69
N LYS A 26 4.52 11.76 -8.95
CA LYS A 26 4.75 12.73 -10.03
C LYS A 26 3.49 13.50 -10.39
N LYS A 27 2.34 12.81 -10.45
CA LYS A 27 1.05 13.40 -10.81
C LYS A 27 0.57 14.41 -9.78
N TYR A 28 0.71 14.11 -8.50
CA TYR A 28 0.13 14.91 -7.42
C TYR A 28 1.10 15.87 -6.77
N ASN A 29 2.38 15.83 -7.08
CA ASN A 29 3.48 16.70 -6.59
C ASN A 29 3.04 17.81 -5.61
N TYR A 30 2.48 17.39 -4.46
CA TYR A 30 1.99 18.31 -3.45
C TYR A 30 3.18 18.93 -2.72
N SER A 31 3.39 20.22 -2.93
CA SER A 31 4.34 20.98 -2.14
C SER A 31 3.90 21.05 -0.67
N ASN A 32 4.77 20.56 0.22
CA ASN A 32 4.93 20.91 1.64
C ASN A 32 3.69 21.19 2.51
N ASN A 33 2.59 20.47 2.37
CA ASN A 33 1.55 20.53 3.39
C ASN A 33 1.83 19.45 4.44
N TYR A 34 2.24 19.88 5.61
CA TYR A 34 2.39 19.01 6.79
C TYR A 34 1.06 18.31 7.07
N SER A 35 1.00 17.02 6.74
CA SER A 35 -0.09 16.16 7.16
C SER A 35 0.31 15.50 8.48
N ILE A 36 -0.66 15.29 9.36
CA ILE A 36 -0.51 14.48 10.59
C ILE A 36 0.02 13.07 10.27
N PHE A 37 -0.17 12.64 9.02
CA PHE A 37 0.27 11.35 8.48
C PHE A 37 1.72 11.37 7.96
N ASN A 38 2.49 12.42 8.22
CA ASN A 38 3.88 12.47 7.81
C ASN A 38 4.75 11.68 8.77
N SER A 39 5.50 10.72 8.24
CA SER A 39 6.58 10.10 9.00
C SER A 39 7.61 11.18 9.36
N LYS A 40 7.96 11.28 10.64
CA LYS A 40 9.09 12.09 11.10
C LYS A 40 10.44 11.54 10.60
N LEU A 41 10.43 10.30 10.10
CA LEU A 41 11.60 9.59 9.61
C LEU A 41 11.60 9.66 8.08
N TYR A 42 12.60 10.34 7.54
CA TYR A 42 12.96 10.19 6.15
C TYR A 42 13.55 8.79 5.96
N TYR A 43 12.87 7.95 5.23
CA TYR A 43 13.40 6.63 4.92
C TYR A 43 14.59 6.74 3.97
N LYS A 44 15.75 6.25 4.41
CA LYS A 44 17.00 6.27 3.63
C LYS A 44 17.03 5.25 2.50
N ILE A 45 16.04 4.37 2.43
CA ILE A 45 15.92 3.34 1.40
C ILE A 45 14.84 3.71 0.38
N THR A 46 15.00 3.23 -0.85
CA THR A 46 13.99 3.40 -1.90
C THR A 46 12.69 2.72 -1.50
N LEU A 47 11.57 3.21 -2.01
CA LEU A 47 10.26 2.59 -1.78
C LEU A 47 10.24 1.13 -2.25
N GLU A 48 10.80 0.84 -3.42
CA GLU A 48 10.90 -0.53 -3.96
C GLU A 48 11.62 -1.47 -3.00
N LYS A 49 12.79 -1.06 -2.50
CA LYS A 49 13.56 -1.87 -1.54
C LYS A 49 12.80 -2.06 -0.22
N PHE A 50 12.14 -1.02 0.26
CA PHE A 50 11.31 -1.08 1.47
C PHE A 50 10.17 -2.09 1.31
N ILE A 51 9.40 -2.00 0.23
CA ILE A 51 8.29 -2.90 -0.06
C ILE A 51 8.76 -4.34 -0.28
N ASN A 52 9.85 -4.53 -1.00
CA ASN A 52 10.43 -5.85 -1.19
C ASN A 52 10.86 -6.51 0.13
N ASN A 53 11.45 -5.74 1.04
CA ASN A 53 11.80 -6.22 2.37
C ASN A 53 10.57 -6.64 3.18
N LEU A 54 9.53 -5.82 3.21
CA LEU A 54 8.27 -6.14 3.87
C LEU A 54 7.64 -7.41 3.28
N GLY A 55 7.63 -7.53 1.96
CA GLY A 55 7.09 -8.69 1.26
C GLY A 55 7.78 -10.00 1.65
N LYS A 56 9.09 -9.98 1.80
CA LYS A 56 9.88 -11.14 2.26
C LYS A 56 9.60 -11.48 3.73
N ILE A 57 9.56 -10.48 4.60
CA ILE A 57 9.35 -10.66 6.04
C ILE A 57 7.96 -11.23 6.31
N PHE A 58 6.93 -10.62 5.72
CA PHE A 58 5.53 -10.98 5.96
C PHE A 58 4.98 -12.03 4.98
N LYS A 59 5.81 -12.54 4.07
CA LYS A 59 5.46 -13.52 3.04
C LYS A 59 4.23 -13.11 2.24
N LEU A 60 4.21 -11.85 1.80
CA LEU A 60 3.09 -11.30 1.05
C LEU A 60 2.97 -11.98 -0.31
N SER A 61 1.74 -12.27 -0.71
CA SER A 61 1.40 -12.76 -2.05
C SER A 61 1.22 -11.60 -3.03
N ASP A 62 1.19 -11.90 -4.32
CA ASP A 62 0.91 -10.93 -5.38
C ASP A 62 -0.39 -10.18 -5.14
N SER A 63 -1.40 -10.90 -4.65
CA SER A 63 -2.72 -10.35 -4.36
C SER A 63 -2.67 -9.24 -3.30
N ASN A 64 -1.76 -9.32 -2.32
CA ASN A 64 -1.60 -8.28 -1.30
C ASN A 64 -1.23 -6.94 -1.92
N TYR A 65 -0.32 -6.93 -2.92
CA TYR A 65 0.12 -5.70 -3.57
C TYR A 65 -0.99 -5.08 -4.42
N ILE A 66 -1.69 -5.89 -5.21
CA ILE A 66 -2.78 -5.39 -6.06
C ILE A 66 -3.95 -4.90 -5.20
N TYR A 67 -4.29 -5.64 -4.15
CA TYR A 67 -5.33 -5.23 -3.19
C TYR A 67 -4.97 -3.90 -2.51
N ALA A 68 -3.70 -3.73 -2.11
CA ALA A 68 -3.20 -2.50 -1.54
C ALA A 68 -3.30 -1.31 -2.52
N ILE A 69 -3.06 -1.53 -3.82
CA ILE A 69 -3.27 -0.50 -4.85
C ILE A 69 -4.76 -0.10 -4.94
N CYS A 70 -5.66 -1.06 -4.88
CA CYS A 70 -7.10 -0.77 -4.87
C CYS A 70 -7.51 0.04 -3.63
N LEU A 71 -6.96 -0.27 -2.47
CA LEU A 71 -7.17 0.53 -1.25
C LEU A 71 -6.57 1.93 -1.39
N LEU A 72 -5.39 2.05 -2.01
CA LEU A 72 -4.76 3.34 -2.30
C LEU A 72 -5.66 4.24 -3.13
N ASP A 73 -6.29 3.70 -4.16
CA ASP A 73 -7.24 4.47 -4.98
C ASP A 73 -8.42 4.99 -4.16
N LYS A 74 -8.93 4.20 -3.23
CA LYS A 74 -9.98 4.65 -2.31
C LYS A 74 -9.48 5.76 -1.38
N VAL A 75 -8.26 5.65 -0.87
CA VAL A 75 -7.63 6.69 -0.05
C VAL A 75 -7.49 8.00 -0.82
N ILE A 76 -7.04 7.93 -2.07
CA ILE A 76 -6.93 9.11 -2.94
C ILE A 76 -8.29 9.75 -3.18
N LYS A 77 -9.31 8.94 -3.49
CA LYS A 77 -10.68 9.42 -3.71
C LYS A 77 -11.29 10.08 -2.47
N SER A 78 -10.90 9.66 -1.28
CA SER A 78 -11.36 10.29 -0.03
C SER A 78 -10.88 11.74 0.13
N ASN A 79 -9.80 12.10 -0.57
CA ASN A 79 -9.13 13.41 -0.51
C ASN A 79 -8.68 13.83 0.90
N ILE A 80 -8.61 12.89 1.84
CA ILE A 80 -8.17 13.13 3.22
C ILE A 80 -6.65 13.03 3.33
N ILE A 81 -6.04 12.10 2.60
CA ILE A 81 -4.60 11.88 2.60
C ILE A 81 -4.03 12.29 1.24
N LYS A 82 -3.09 13.21 1.26
CA LYS A 82 -2.32 13.62 0.09
C LYS A 82 -1.00 12.88 0.05
N ILE A 83 -0.72 12.24 -1.09
CA ILE A 83 0.51 11.46 -1.26
C ILE A 83 1.68 12.39 -1.53
N HIS A 84 2.77 12.20 -0.81
CA HIS A 84 4.04 12.89 -1.04
C HIS A 84 5.22 12.04 -0.55
N THR A 85 6.45 12.47 -0.87
CA THR A 85 7.68 11.71 -0.59
C THR A 85 7.90 11.39 0.88
N TYR A 86 7.37 12.19 1.80
CA TYR A 86 7.52 11.97 3.25
C TYR A 86 6.50 10.98 3.85
N ASN A 87 5.48 10.58 3.12
CA ASN A 87 4.47 9.66 3.64
C ASN A 87 4.28 8.37 2.83
N VAL A 88 4.89 8.23 1.66
CA VAL A 88 4.67 7.06 0.80
C VAL A 88 5.10 5.75 1.44
N HIS A 89 6.18 5.73 2.21
CA HIS A 89 6.64 4.52 2.92
C HIS A 89 5.64 4.11 4.00
N LEU A 90 5.23 5.06 4.84
CA LEU A 90 4.23 4.83 5.87
C LEU A 90 2.89 4.42 5.29
N LEU A 91 2.43 5.13 4.27
CA LEU A 91 1.18 4.80 3.58
C LEU A 91 1.23 3.39 2.99
N SER A 92 2.31 3.04 2.31
CA SER A 92 2.51 1.70 1.74
C SER A 92 2.54 0.62 2.81
N LEU A 93 3.23 0.87 3.92
CA LEU A 93 3.27 -0.05 5.06
C LEU A 93 1.86 -0.36 5.57
N VAL A 94 1.05 0.66 5.81
CA VAL A 94 -0.31 0.49 6.34
C VAL A 94 -1.24 -0.14 5.32
N LEU A 95 -1.15 0.21 4.04
CA LEU A 95 -1.96 -0.41 3.00
C LEU A 95 -1.65 -1.90 2.82
N LEU A 96 -0.38 -2.30 2.89
CA LEU A 96 0.02 -3.71 2.87
C LEU A 96 -0.42 -4.45 4.13
N LEU A 97 -0.33 -3.83 5.29
CA LEU A 97 -0.86 -4.37 6.54
C LEU A 97 -2.38 -4.61 6.43
N LEU A 98 -3.14 -3.66 5.94
CA LEU A 98 -4.58 -3.79 5.75
C LEU A 98 -4.93 -4.86 4.72
N SER A 99 -4.20 -4.93 3.61
CA SER A 99 -4.40 -6.00 2.61
C SER A 99 -4.13 -7.38 3.21
N SER A 100 -3.10 -7.52 4.03
CA SER A 100 -2.80 -8.75 4.76
C SER A 100 -3.94 -9.14 5.70
N LYS A 101 -4.48 -8.20 6.47
CA LYS A 101 -5.63 -8.45 7.34
C LYS A 101 -6.89 -8.86 6.58
N MET A 102 -7.06 -8.40 5.35
CA MET A 102 -8.22 -8.75 4.51
C MET A 102 -8.06 -10.09 3.80
N LEU A 103 -6.86 -10.50 3.44
CA LEU A 103 -6.60 -11.66 2.58
C LEU A 103 -6.03 -12.87 3.32
N GLU A 104 -5.38 -12.68 4.46
CA GLU A 104 -4.74 -13.75 5.21
C GLU A 104 -5.66 -14.30 6.31
N ASP A 105 -5.66 -15.62 6.51
CA ASP A 105 -6.40 -16.24 7.61
C ASP A 105 -5.77 -15.93 8.99
N THR A 106 -4.44 -15.81 9.01
CA THR A 106 -3.66 -15.52 10.22
C THR A 106 -2.68 -14.37 9.98
N PRO A 107 -3.16 -13.13 9.89
CA PRO A 107 -2.30 -11.98 9.65
C PRO A 107 -1.36 -11.71 10.83
N TYR A 108 -0.18 -11.16 10.55
CA TYR A 108 0.75 -10.71 11.57
C TYR A 108 0.18 -9.53 12.38
N TYR A 109 0.61 -9.42 13.64
CA TYR A 109 0.17 -8.34 14.52
C TYR A 109 0.79 -6.98 14.13
N ASN A 110 0.09 -5.91 14.47
CA ASN A 110 0.57 -4.54 14.22
C ASN A 110 1.96 -4.28 14.82
N LYS A 111 2.27 -4.86 15.99
CA LYS A 111 3.60 -4.74 16.60
C LYS A 111 4.72 -5.23 15.69
N ASP A 112 4.47 -6.29 14.93
CA ASP A 112 5.46 -6.86 14.02
C ASP A 112 5.65 -5.95 12.80
N TRP A 113 4.56 -5.45 12.24
CA TRP A 113 4.59 -4.46 11.17
C TRP A 113 5.32 -3.17 11.59
N GLY A 114 5.05 -2.68 12.80
CA GLY A 114 5.74 -1.53 13.36
C GLY A 114 7.25 -1.78 13.51
N LYS A 115 7.61 -2.92 14.09
CA LYS A 115 9.02 -3.32 14.29
C LYS A 115 9.81 -3.31 12.98
N TYR A 116 9.30 -3.95 11.93
CA TYR A 116 10.00 -4.04 10.65
C TYR A 116 9.82 -2.80 9.77
N GLY A 117 8.80 -2.00 10.03
CA GLY A 117 8.59 -0.70 9.39
C GLY A 117 9.33 0.46 10.07
N GLY A 118 10.02 0.21 11.17
CA GLY A 118 10.74 1.25 11.92
C GLY A 118 9.84 2.18 12.74
N MET A 119 8.68 1.68 13.21
CA MET A 119 7.66 2.45 13.92
C MET A 119 7.31 1.81 15.25
N SER A 120 6.92 2.63 16.23
CA SER A 120 6.34 2.14 17.47
C SER A 120 4.95 1.53 17.25
N ILE A 121 4.50 0.70 18.20
CA ILE A 121 3.15 0.13 18.17
C ILE A 121 2.07 1.24 18.18
N TYR A 122 2.32 2.36 18.84
CA TYR A 122 1.40 3.49 18.89
C TYR A 122 1.28 4.18 17.54
N GLU A 123 2.40 4.39 16.85
CA GLU A 123 2.44 5.01 15.53
C GLU A 123 1.73 4.14 14.49
N ILE A 124 1.97 2.83 14.48
CA ILE A 124 1.31 1.93 13.53
C ILE A 124 -0.19 1.84 13.79
N ASN A 125 -0.63 1.74 15.04
CA ASN A 125 -2.05 1.69 15.39
C ASN A 125 -2.76 3.01 15.05
N TYR A 126 -2.11 4.13 15.31
CA TYR A 126 -2.64 5.45 14.95
C TYR A 126 -2.78 5.59 13.43
N SER A 127 -1.75 5.22 12.68
CA SER A 127 -1.73 5.32 11.22
C SER A 127 -2.77 4.42 10.58
N GLU A 128 -2.93 3.19 11.08
CA GLU A 128 -3.98 2.27 10.65
C GLU A 128 -5.36 2.87 10.90
N SER A 129 -5.62 3.35 12.11
CA SER A 129 -6.89 3.98 12.46
C SER A 129 -7.21 5.19 11.60
N TYR A 130 -6.19 5.98 11.26
CA TYR A 130 -6.34 7.16 10.41
C TYR A 130 -6.76 6.78 8.98
N ILE A 131 -6.12 5.75 8.40
CA ILE A 131 -6.48 5.25 7.06
C ILE A 131 -7.86 4.59 7.08
N LEU A 132 -8.19 3.80 8.10
CA LEU A 132 -9.51 3.19 8.24
C LEU A 132 -10.63 4.23 8.26
N LYS A 133 -10.44 5.34 8.96
CA LYS A 133 -11.39 6.46 8.97
C LYS A 133 -11.49 7.13 7.59
N ALA A 134 -10.37 7.34 6.91
CA ALA A 134 -10.36 7.90 5.56
C ALA A 134 -11.11 7.00 4.55
N LEU A 135 -11.12 5.70 4.77
CA LEU A 135 -11.86 4.71 3.97
C LEU A 135 -13.30 4.49 4.43
N ASP A 136 -13.75 5.22 5.46
CA ASP A 136 -15.04 4.98 6.11
C ASP A 136 -15.22 3.51 6.52
N TYR A 137 -14.13 2.88 6.97
CA TYR A 137 -14.04 1.45 7.34
C TYR A 137 -14.46 0.48 6.20
N ASN A 138 -14.55 0.96 4.98
CA ASN A 138 -14.90 0.15 3.81
C ASN A 138 -13.63 -0.34 3.08
N LEU A 139 -13.13 -1.49 3.51
CA LEU A 139 -11.96 -2.16 2.92
C LEU A 139 -12.32 -3.13 1.79
N HIS A 140 -13.61 -3.35 1.56
CA HIS A 140 -14.05 -4.31 0.54
C HIS A 140 -13.62 -3.88 -0.87
N ILE A 141 -12.98 -4.78 -1.58
CA ILE A 141 -12.66 -4.68 -3.01
C ILE A 141 -13.37 -5.81 -3.73
N SER A 142 -14.23 -5.49 -4.69
CA SER A 142 -14.88 -6.51 -5.50
C SER A 142 -13.88 -7.21 -6.42
N LEU A 143 -14.18 -8.42 -6.85
CA LEU A 143 -13.36 -9.13 -7.84
C LEU A 143 -13.24 -8.31 -9.13
N GLU A 144 -14.34 -7.71 -9.58
CA GLU A 144 -14.38 -6.86 -10.78
C GLU A 144 -13.44 -5.64 -10.64
N ASP A 145 -13.46 -4.94 -9.50
CA ASP A 145 -12.57 -3.80 -9.24
C ASP A 145 -11.11 -4.22 -9.22
N TYR A 146 -10.83 -5.37 -8.62
CA TYR A 146 -9.49 -5.95 -8.56
C TYR A 146 -8.96 -6.29 -9.96
N GLU A 147 -9.72 -7.04 -10.75
CA GLU A 147 -9.34 -7.43 -12.11
C GLU A 147 -9.19 -6.22 -13.04
N THR A 148 -10.12 -5.27 -12.97
CA THR A 148 -10.04 -4.02 -13.73
C THR A 148 -8.77 -3.24 -13.40
N LYS A 149 -8.41 -3.15 -12.13
CA LYS A 149 -7.18 -2.48 -11.70
C LYS A 149 -5.94 -3.21 -12.21
N LEU A 150 -5.91 -4.52 -12.10
CA LEU A 150 -4.78 -5.32 -12.57
C LEU A 150 -4.57 -5.16 -14.08
N ASP A 151 -5.64 -5.22 -14.87
CA ASP A 151 -5.57 -5.01 -16.32
C ASP A 151 -5.07 -3.60 -16.67
N PHE A 152 -5.55 -2.59 -15.95
CA PHE A 152 -5.05 -1.22 -16.11
C PHE A 152 -3.55 -1.11 -15.85
N LEU A 153 -3.06 -1.71 -14.78
CA LEU A 153 -1.62 -1.68 -14.42
C LEU A 153 -0.77 -2.41 -15.46
N ARG A 154 -1.24 -3.53 -15.97
CA ARG A 154 -0.56 -4.29 -17.01
C ARG A 154 -0.48 -3.52 -18.33
N GLN A 155 -1.57 -2.87 -18.74
CA GLN A 155 -1.60 -2.05 -19.96
C GLN A 155 -0.64 -0.86 -19.88
N LYS A 156 -0.55 -0.20 -18.74
CA LYS A 156 0.39 0.91 -18.50
C LYS A 156 1.86 0.49 -18.65
N ARG A 157 2.19 -0.75 -18.33
CA ARG A 157 3.54 -1.31 -18.48
C ARG A 157 3.98 -1.41 -19.94
N TYR A 158 3.05 -1.62 -20.87
CA TYR A 158 3.37 -1.81 -22.29
C TYR A 158 3.44 -0.51 -23.09
N ILE A 159 3.13 0.63 -22.47
CA ILE A 159 3.15 1.96 -23.13
C ILE A 159 4.52 2.66 -22.93
N LYS A 160 5.46 2.01 -22.30
CA LYS A 160 6.85 2.50 -22.20
C LYS A 160 7.67 1.91 -23.39
#